data_e3babbbc3150d844f8afb7c61936ad77
#
_entry.id   e3babbbc3150d844f8afb7c61936ad77
#
_cell.length_a   1.000
_cell.length_b   1.000
_cell.length_c   1.000
_cell.angle_alpha   90.00
_cell.angle_beta   90.00
_cell.angle_gamma   90.00
#
_symmetry.space_group_name_H-M   'P 1'
#
loop_
_entity.id
_entity.type
_entity.pdbx_description
1 polymer ?
#
loop_
_entity_poly.entity_id
_entity_poly.type
_entity_poly.pdbx_seq_one_letter_code
_entity_poly.pdbx_strand_id
1 'polypeptide(L)'
;MCSLMAAKPCTRKCYRCGEVKPIAEFAWRRKEQGQHDTFCRPCRSAYGKEHYAANRSRYIEQARVQKQRLRLERTTYLLAYFRTHPCEDCGEQDPVVLEFDHLRDKSFAIGPALTTRNWQSILDEIEKCEVVCSNCHRRRTARRRGALRAVMTHA
;
A
#
# COMPACT_ATOMS: atom_id res chain seq x y z
N MET A 1 54.87 2.14 24.25
CA MET A 1 54.82 1.22 23.08
C MET A 1 53.56 0.39 23.25
N CYS A 2 52.44 0.83 22.74
CA CYS A 2 51.16 0.11 22.76
C CYS A 2 51.16 -0.87 21.59
N SER A 3 51.22 -2.19 21.92
CA SER A 3 51.09 -3.27 20.96
C SER A 3 49.64 -3.33 20.49
N LEU A 4 49.40 -2.97 19.23
CA LEU A 4 48.12 -3.19 18.52
C LEU A 4 47.93 -4.69 18.33
N MET A 5 47.30 -5.34 19.28
CA MET A 5 46.81 -6.70 19.06
C MET A 5 45.64 -6.62 18.05
N ALA A 6 45.92 -7.06 16.81
CA ALA A 6 44.89 -7.25 15.79
C ALA A 6 43.84 -8.23 16.34
N ALA A 7 42.64 -7.72 16.63
CA ALA A 7 41.52 -8.53 17.04
C ALA A 7 41.26 -9.59 15.96
N LYS A 8 41.32 -10.88 16.31
CA LYS A 8 40.98 -11.98 15.38
C LYS A 8 39.60 -11.68 14.75
N PRO A 9 39.50 -11.72 13.43
CA PRO A 9 38.21 -11.48 12.78
C PRO A 9 37.19 -12.48 13.31
N CYS A 10 36.07 -11.98 13.85
CA CYS A 10 34.99 -12.84 14.32
C CYS A 10 34.40 -13.57 13.11
N THR A 11 34.60 -14.89 13.05
CA THR A 11 34.15 -15.74 11.95
C THR A 11 33.05 -16.69 12.44
N ARG A 12 32.20 -17.15 11.53
CA ARG A 12 31.11 -18.09 11.80
C ARG A 12 30.96 -19.08 10.65
N LYS A 13 30.68 -20.34 10.96
CA LYS A 13 30.34 -21.37 9.98
C LYS A 13 28.90 -21.17 9.52
N CYS A 14 28.68 -21.08 8.20
CA CYS A 14 27.35 -21.08 7.60
C CYS A 14 26.76 -22.49 7.62
N TYR A 15 25.57 -22.64 8.19
CA TYR A 15 24.90 -23.95 8.28
C TYR A 15 24.45 -24.53 6.93
N ARG A 16 24.37 -23.70 5.88
CA ARG A 16 23.91 -24.16 4.56
C ARG A 16 25.07 -24.54 3.62
N CYS A 17 26.07 -23.66 3.44
CA CYS A 17 27.21 -23.97 2.56
C CYS A 17 28.38 -24.62 3.32
N GLY A 18 28.36 -24.66 4.65
CA GLY A 18 29.45 -25.23 5.46
C GLY A 18 30.69 -24.37 5.57
N GLU A 19 30.81 -23.26 4.82
CA GLU A 19 31.98 -22.39 4.82
C GLU A 19 32.06 -21.53 6.07
N VAL A 20 33.29 -21.30 6.55
CA VAL A 20 33.58 -20.36 7.63
C VAL A 20 33.81 -18.98 7.02
N LYS A 21 32.99 -18.01 7.41
CA LYS A 21 32.99 -16.65 6.84
C LYS A 21 33.04 -15.59 7.93
N PRO A 22 33.52 -14.36 7.61
CA PRO A 22 33.45 -13.24 8.53
C PRO A 22 32.01 -12.99 9.01
N ILE A 23 31.83 -12.62 10.26
CA ILE A 23 30.49 -12.39 10.85
C ILE A 23 29.70 -11.31 10.10
N ALA A 24 30.40 -10.35 9.46
CA ALA A 24 29.78 -9.31 8.63
C ALA A 24 29.01 -9.85 7.41
N GLU A 25 29.31 -11.09 6.97
CA GLU A 25 28.58 -11.75 5.88
C GLU A 25 27.26 -12.37 6.34
N PHE A 26 26.96 -12.31 7.63
CA PHE A 26 25.69 -12.78 8.19
C PHE A 26 24.79 -11.59 8.53
N ALA A 27 23.51 -11.69 8.19
CA ALA A 27 22.54 -10.68 8.56
C ALA A 27 22.25 -10.73 10.07
N TRP A 28 21.82 -9.61 10.64
CA TRP A 28 21.30 -9.59 11.99
C TRP A 28 19.94 -10.30 12.04
N ARG A 29 19.79 -11.26 12.94
CA ARG A 29 18.50 -11.87 13.27
C ARG A 29 17.80 -11.10 14.38
N ARG A 30 18.56 -10.71 15.42
CA ARG A 30 18.12 -9.85 16.52
C ARG A 30 19.28 -8.94 16.90
N LYS A 31 19.25 -7.73 16.34
CA LYS A 31 20.35 -6.76 16.50
C LYS A 31 20.57 -6.36 17.96
N GLU A 32 19.50 -6.14 18.72
CA GLU A 32 19.55 -5.76 20.14
C GLU A 32 20.20 -6.82 21.02
N GLN A 33 20.14 -8.08 20.61
CA GLN A 33 20.77 -9.22 21.31
C GLN A 33 22.10 -9.63 20.71
N GLY A 34 22.65 -8.90 19.75
CA GLY A 34 23.89 -9.24 19.06
C GLY A 34 23.82 -10.55 18.26
N GLN A 35 22.61 -11.03 17.92
CA GLN A 35 22.43 -12.33 17.29
C GLN A 35 22.37 -12.23 15.76
N HIS A 36 23.32 -12.89 15.09
CA HIS A 36 23.33 -13.03 13.62
C HIS A 36 22.55 -14.26 13.14
N ASP A 37 22.18 -14.26 11.86
CA ASP A 37 21.56 -15.40 11.18
C ASP A 37 22.51 -16.60 11.14
N THR A 38 21.96 -17.79 11.00
CA THR A 38 22.71 -19.04 10.86
C THR A 38 23.21 -19.28 9.44
N PHE A 39 22.62 -18.60 8.44
CA PHE A 39 23.03 -18.65 7.05
C PHE A 39 23.75 -17.36 6.67
N CYS A 40 24.82 -17.46 5.86
CA CYS A 40 25.42 -16.28 5.23
C CYS A 40 24.41 -15.61 4.27
N ARG A 41 24.62 -14.32 3.98
CA ARG A 41 23.68 -13.55 3.13
C ARG A 41 23.34 -14.20 1.78
N PRO A 42 24.32 -14.77 0.99
CA PRO A 42 23.98 -15.49 -0.23
C PRO A 42 23.09 -16.71 0.01
N CYS A 43 23.43 -17.54 1.01
CA CYS A 43 22.65 -18.72 1.36
C CYS A 43 21.24 -18.38 1.87
N ARG A 44 21.11 -17.30 2.62
CA ARG A 44 19.80 -16.80 3.08
C ARG A 44 18.93 -16.33 1.92
N SER A 45 19.53 -15.61 0.97
CA SER A 45 18.83 -15.16 -0.25
C SER A 45 18.36 -16.36 -1.10
N ALA A 46 19.24 -17.32 -1.33
CA ALA A 46 18.91 -18.54 -2.09
C ALA A 46 17.78 -19.32 -1.39
N TYR A 47 17.87 -19.54 -0.07
CA TYR A 47 16.80 -20.18 0.70
C TYR A 47 15.46 -19.44 0.57
N GLY A 48 15.49 -18.10 0.67
CA GLY A 48 14.26 -17.29 0.50
C GLY A 48 13.61 -17.47 -0.86
N LYS A 49 14.39 -17.50 -1.94
CA LYS A 49 13.90 -17.74 -3.31
C LYS A 49 13.28 -19.11 -3.47
N GLU A 50 13.96 -20.16 -2.99
CA GLU A 50 13.48 -21.55 -3.05
C GLU A 50 12.18 -21.71 -2.24
N HIS A 51 12.18 -21.19 -1.00
CA HIS A 51 11.00 -21.22 -0.14
C HIS A 51 9.81 -20.49 -0.77
N TYR A 52 10.05 -19.29 -1.36
CA TYR A 52 9.00 -18.58 -2.08
C TYR A 52 8.50 -19.35 -3.31
N ALA A 53 9.41 -19.91 -4.11
CA ALA A 53 9.03 -20.71 -5.27
C ALA A 53 8.17 -21.92 -4.89
N ALA A 54 8.56 -22.65 -3.83
CA ALA A 54 7.83 -23.80 -3.31
C ALA A 54 6.46 -23.45 -2.69
N ASN A 55 6.28 -22.22 -2.21
CA ASN A 55 5.06 -21.79 -1.51
C ASN A 55 4.30 -20.66 -2.26
N ARG A 56 4.64 -20.41 -3.51
CA ARG A 56 4.14 -19.25 -4.27
C ARG A 56 2.62 -19.16 -4.30
N SER A 57 1.94 -20.27 -4.58
CA SER A 57 0.47 -20.33 -4.65
C SER A 57 -0.17 -19.93 -3.32
N ARG A 58 0.37 -20.44 -2.20
CA ARG A 58 -0.09 -20.10 -0.86
C ARG A 58 0.07 -18.60 -0.56
N TYR A 59 1.21 -17.99 -0.92
CA TYR A 59 1.45 -16.56 -0.72
C TYR A 59 0.50 -15.70 -1.57
N ILE A 60 0.26 -16.08 -2.82
CA ILE A 60 -0.68 -15.38 -3.71
C ILE A 60 -2.09 -15.45 -3.12
N GLU A 61 -2.53 -16.63 -2.67
CA GLU A 61 -3.87 -16.78 -2.10
C GLU A 61 -4.03 -16.00 -0.78
N GLN A 62 -3.05 -16.02 0.10
CA GLN A 62 -3.05 -15.21 1.32
C GLN A 62 -3.14 -13.72 1.00
N ALA A 63 -2.37 -13.24 0.03
CA ALA A 63 -2.42 -11.84 -0.40
C ALA A 63 -3.79 -11.48 -1.02
N ARG A 64 -4.38 -12.40 -1.82
CA ARG A 64 -5.71 -12.23 -2.42
C ARG A 64 -6.79 -12.10 -1.34
N VAL A 65 -6.81 -13.01 -0.39
CA VAL A 65 -7.78 -13.02 0.73
C VAL A 65 -7.64 -11.75 1.57
N GLN A 66 -6.42 -11.36 1.91
CA GLN A 66 -6.18 -10.13 2.67
C GLN A 66 -6.64 -8.89 1.92
N LYS A 67 -6.35 -8.80 0.61
CA LYS A 67 -6.80 -7.70 -0.23
C LYS A 67 -8.33 -7.62 -0.31
N GLN A 68 -9.00 -8.76 -0.45
CA GLN A 68 -10.46 -8.84 -0.50
C GLN A 68 -11.09 -8.42 0.82
N ARG A 69 -10.54 -8.85 1.96
CA ARG A 69 -10.98 -8.44 3.29
C ARG A 69 -10.87 -6.91 3.47
N LEU A 70 -9.70 -6.35 3.15
CA LEU A 70 -9.49 -4.90 3.24
C LEU A 70 -10.46 -4.12 2.35
N ARG A 71 -10.69 -4.61 1.14
CA ARG A 71 -11.64 -3.99 0.22
C ARG A 71 -13.06 -4.00 0.78
N LEU A 72 -13.52 -5.13 1.30
CA LEU A 72 -14.85 -5.25 1.90
C LEU A 72 -15.01 -4.29 3.08
N GLU A 73 -14.08 -4.32 4.03
CA GLU A 73 -14.10 -3.47 5.22
C GLU A 73 -14.18 -1.98 4.86
N ARG A 74 -13.32 -1.53 3.95
CA ARG A 74 -13.24 -0.13 3.54
C ARG A 74 -14.42 0.30 2.68
N THR A 75 -14.91 -0.58 1.81
CA THR A 75 -16.12 -0.30 1.02
C THR A 75 -17.34 -0.17 1.93
N THR A 76 -17.47 -1.01 2.96
CA THR A 76 -18.55 -0.90 3.96
C THR A 76 -18.51 0.45 4.68
N TYR A 77 -17.32 0.93 5.05
CA TYR A 77 -17.16 2.28 5.61
C TYR A 77 -17.63 3.37 4.64
N LEU A 78 -17.20 3.29 3.37
CA LEU A 78 -17.61 4.29 2.37
C LEU A 78 -19.10 4.28 2.09
N LEU A 79 -19.74 3.12 2.07
CA LEU A 79 -21.19 3.02 1.93
C LEU A 79 -21.94 3.67 3.12
N ALA A 80 -21.43 3.49 4.34
CA ALA A 80 -21.97 4.18 5.51
C ALA A 80 -21.78 5.70 5.42
N TYR A 81 -20.61 6.13 4.94
CA TYR A 81 -20.31 7.55 4.71
C TYR A 81 -21.27 8.17 3.68
N PHE A 82 -21.48 7.55 2.53
CA PHE A 82 -22.39 8.04 1.49
C PHE A 82 -23.86 8.14 1.94
N ARG A 83 -24.30 7.28 2.86
CA ARG A 83 -25.67 7.36 3.41
C ARG A 83 -25.94 8.67 4.17
N THR A 84 -24.90 9.29 4.71
CA THR A 84 -24.99 10.54 5.47
C THR A 84 -24.52 11.76 4.68
N HIS A 85 -24.00 11.54 3.47
CA HIS A 85 -23.46 12.58 2.59
C HIS A 85 -24.04 12.41 1.17
N PRO A 86 -25.24 12.94 0.92
CA PRO A 86 -25.84 12.91 -0.42
C PRO A 86 -25.03 13.75 -1.40
N CYS A 87 -25.39 13.67 -2.70
CA CYS A 87 -24.79 14.50 -3.72
C CYS A 87 -24.95 16.00 -3.40
N GLU A 88 -23.86 16.73 -3.28
CA GLU A 88 -23.85 18.16 -2.96
C GLU A 88 -24.60 19.00 -4.00
N ASP A 89 -24.59 18.59 -5.28
CA ASP A 89 -25.20 19.38 -6.37
C ASP A 89 -26.71 19.11 -6.57
N CYS A 90 -27.19 17.88 -6.33
CA CYS A 90 -28.58 17.54 -6.68
C CYS A 90 -29.31 16.72 -5.63
N GLY A 91 -28.66 16.40 -4.50
CA GLY A 91 -29.29 15.66 -3.40
C GLY A 91 -29.46 14.16 -3.65
N GLU A 92 -28.89 13.56 -4.70
CA GLU A 92 -28.92 12.11 -4.94
C GLU A 92 -28.38 11.35 -3.74
N GLN A 93 -29.07 10.30 -3.32
CA GLN A 93 -28.76 9.54 -2.10
C GLN A 93 -28.35 8.09 -2.36
N ASP A 94 -28.47 7.60 -3.60
CA ASP A 94 -28.07 6.23 -3.93
C ASP A 94 -26.55 6.08 -3.85
N PRO A 95 -26.02 5.32 -2.87
CA PRO A 95 -24.58 5.15 -2.70
C PRO A 95 -23.90 4.46 -3.89
N VAL A 96 -24.66 3.80 -4.77
CA VAL A 96 -24.12 3.14 -5.97
C VAL A 96 -23.63 4.15 -6.99
N VAL A 97 -24.26 5.32 -7.06
CA VAL A 97 -23.92 6.38 -8.03
C VAL A 97 -23.14 7.53 -7.40
N LEU A 98 -22.87 7.49 -6.10
CA LEU A 98 -22.11 8.53 -5.41
C LEU A 98 -20.59 8.30 -5.55
N GLU A 99 -19.87 9.39 -5.78
CA GLU A 99 -18.43 9.43 -6.00
C GLU A 99 -17.79 10.58 -5.22
N PHE A 100 -16.48 10.50 -4.99
CA PHE A 100 -15.69 11.60 -4.44
C PHE A 100 -15.14 12.48 -5.57
N ASP A 101 -15.48 13.76 -5.55
CA ASP A 101 -14.93 14.77 -6.46
C ASP A 101 -13.93 15.66 -5.74
N HIS A 102 -12.66 15.61 -6.15
CA HIS A 102 -11.59 16.40 -5.54
C HIS A 102 -11.77 17.89 -5.83
N LEU A 103 -11.79 18.69 -4.79
CA LEU A 103 -11.84 20.14 -4.87
C LEU A 103 -10.45 20.76 -5.06
N ARG A 104 -9.41 20.14 -4.46
CA ARG A 104 -8.03 20.62 -4.44
C ARG A 104 -7.03 19.48 -4.26
N ASP A 105 -5.79 19.73 -4.61
CA ASP A 105 -4.59 18.98 -4.23
C ASP A 105 -4.73 17.43 -4.27
N LYS A 106 -5.33 16.93 -5.35
CA LYS A 106 -5.51 15.50 -5.57
C LYS A 106 -4.18 14.76 -5.57
N SER A 107 -3.95 13.89 -4.56
CA SER A 107 -2.77 13.05 -4.49
C SER A 107 -2.96 11.71 -5.21
N PHE A 108 -4.18 11.14 -5.14
CA PHE A 108 -4.51 9.86 -5.80
C PHE A 108 -6.04 9.67 -5.96
N ALA A 109 -6.43 8.65 -6.71
CA ALA A 109 -7.84 8.25 -6.81
C ALA A 109 -8.22 7.32 -5.64
N ILE A 110 -9.32 7.62 -4.94
CA ILE A 110 -9.73 6.91 -3.72
C ILE A 110 -10.07 5.44 -4.00
N GLY A 111 -10.83 5.15 -5.06
CA GLY A 111 -11.26 3.78 -5.37
C GLY A 111 -10.10 2.77 -5.50
N PRO A 112 -9.09 2.99 -6.35
CA PRO A 112 -7.91 2.12 -6.44
C PRO A 112 -7.08 2.09 -5.16
N ALA A 113 -7.08 3.16 -4.36
CA ALA A 113 -6.32 3.28 -3.13
C ALA A 113 -6.84 2.37 -2.00
N LEU A 114 -8.10 1.94 -2.06
CA LEU A 114 -8.75 1.11 -1.02
C LEU A 114 -7.99 -0.18 -0.67
N THR A 115 -7.11 -0.67 -1.51
CA THR A 115 -6.35 -1.89 -1.26
C THR A 115 -4.84 -1.70 -1.30
N THR A 116 -4.35 -0.49 -1.55
CA THR A 116 -2.93 -0.20 -1.79
C THR A 116 -2.35 0.85 -0.83
N ARG A 117 -3.18 1.70 -0.26
CA ARG A 117 -2.75 2.77 0.65
C ARG A 117 -3.11 2.44 2.10
N ASN A 118 -2.44 3.09 3.06
CA ASN A 118 -2.87 3.02 4.44
C ASN A 118 -4.22 3.75 4.62
N TRP A 119 -4.96 3.38 5.67
CA TRP A 119 -6.31 3.88 5.85
C TRP A 119 -6.33 5.38 6.17
N GLN A 120 -5.44 5.86 7.02
CA GLN A 120 -5.38 7.28 7.37
C GLN A 120 -5.16 8.16 6.14
N SER A 121 -4.21 7.80 5.25
CA SER A 121 -4.00 8.56 4.01
C SER A 121 -5.24 8.60 3.10
N ILE A 122 -6.09 7.58 3.15
CA ILE A 122 -7.34 7.58 2.40
C ILE A 122 -8.34 8.54 3.02
N LEU A 123 -8.46 8.57 4.35
CA LEU A 123 -9.31 9.52 5.06
C LEU A 123 -8.87 10.97 4.81
N ASP A 124 -7.56 11.24 4.91
CA ASP A 124 -6.99 12.56 4.63
C ASP A 124 -7.26 13.02 3.18
N GLU A 125 -7.36 12.06 2.24
CA GLU A 125 -7.69 12.37 0.84
C GLU A 125 -9.19 12.61 0.65
N ILE A 126 -10.05 11.90 1.39
CA ILE A 126 -11.50 12.11 1.40
C ILE A 126 -11.85 13.53 1.88
N GLU A 127 -11.15 14.06 2.87
CA GLU A 127 -11.35 15.42 3.37
C GLU A 127 -11.10 16.53 2.33
N LYS A 128 -10.45 16.21 1.22
CA LYS A 128 -10.25 17.12 0.08
C LYS A 128 -11.36 17.04 -0.97
N CYS A 129 -12.35 16.18 -0.75
CA CYS A 129 -13.39 15.85 -1.71
C CYS A 129 -14.78 16.29 -1.23
N GLU A 130 -15.66 16.52 -2.19
CA GLU A 130 -17.10 16.52 -1.98
C GLU A 130 -17.72 15.24 -2.52
N VAL A 131 -18.86 14.86 -1.96
CA VAL A 131 -19.67 13.76 -2.48
C VAL A 131 -20.57 14.29 -3.59
N VAL A 132 -20.47 13.71 -4.76
CA VAL A 132 -21.34 14.05 -5.91
C VAL A 132 -21.80 12.78 -6.62
N CYS A 133 -22.95 12.80 -7.27
CA CYS A 133 -23.32 11.67 -8.12
C CYS A 133 -22.52 11.68 -9.43
N SER A 134 -22.39 10.54 -10.08
CA SER A 134 -21.63 10.38 -11.33
C SER A 134 -22.06 11.35 -12.44
N ASN A 135 -23.35 11.73 -12.50
CA ASN A 135 -23.85 12.72 -13.44
C ASN A 135 -23.34 14.14 -13.13
N CYS A 136 -23.42 14.55 -11.85
CA CYS A 136 -22.92 15.85 -11.41
C CYS A 136 -21.39 15.92 -11.52
N HIS A 137 -20.67 14.85 -11.16
CA HIS A 137 -19.22 14.76 -11.34
C HIS A 137 -18.82 14.94 -12.82
N ARG A 138 -19.55 14.30 -13.74
CA ARG A 138 -19.32 14.47 -15.17
C ARG A 138 -19.60 15.90 -15.63
N ARG A 139 -20.68 16.55 -15.14
CA ARG A 139 -21.00 17.95 -15.44
C ARG A 139 -19.91 18.89 -14.91
N ARG A 140 -19.46 18.71 -13.66
CA ARG A 140 -18.35 19.48 -13.09
C ARG A 140 -17.07 19.33 -13.89
N THR A 141 -16.73 18.12 -14.28
CA THR A 141 -15.54 17.82 -15.10
C THR A 141 -15.64 18.48 -16.49
N ALA A 142 -16.80 18.43 -17.12
CA ALA A 142 -17.03 19.07 -18.42
C ALA A 142 -16.87 20.61 -18.33
N ARG A 143 -17.41 21.23 -17.28
CA ARG A 143 -17.25 22.67 -17.02
C ARG A 143 -15.79 23.05 -16.78
N ARG A 144 -15.07 22.33 -15.94
CA ARG A 144 -13.63 22.57 -15.63
C ARG A 144 -12.75 22.46 -16.88
N ARG A 145 -13.13 21.58 -17.83
CA ARG A 145 -12.40 21.37 -19.10
C ARG A 145 -12.84 22.29 -20.23
N GLY A 146 -13.82 23.16 -20.03
CA GLY A 146 -14.38 24.02 -21.08
C GLY A 146 -14.98 23.20 -22.23
N ALA A 147 -15.56 22.02 -21.96
CA ALA A 147 -16.13 21.18 -23.00
C ALA A 147 -17.31 21.90 -23.69
N LEU A 148 -17.32 21.95 -25.01
CA LEU A 148 -18.35 22.63 -25.84
C LEU A 148 -19.79 22.31 -25.39
N ARG A 149 -20.09 21.04 -25.04
CA ARG A 149 -21.43 20.66 -24.56
C ARG A 149 -21.80 21.33 -23.24
N ALA A 150 -20.84 21.65 -22.36
CA ALA A 150 -21.11 22.32 -21.10
C ALA A 150 -21.34 23.85 -21.30
N VAL A 151 -20.73 24.43 -22.33
CA VAL A 151 -20.87 25.86 -22.66
C VAL A 151 -22.21 26.11 -23.34
N MET A 152 -22.65 25.22 -24.23
CA MET A 152 -23.90 25.39 -25.01
C MET A 152 -25.19 25.14 -24.21
N THR A 153 -25.14 24.51 -23.03
CA THR A 153 -26.32 24.27 -22.18
C THR A 153 -26.64 25.42 -21.22
N HIS A 154 -25.83 26.48 -21.20
CA HIS A 154 -25.99 27.65 -20.34
C HIS A 154 -26.01 28.98 -21.11
N ALA A 155 -26.08 28.92 -22.44
CA ALA A 155 -26.40 30.03 -23.32
C ALA A 155 -27.89 29.99 -23.71
#